data_4d01311f660034a8977a0ed25e904bf2
#
_entry.id   4d01311f660034a8977a0ed25e904bf2
#
_cell.length_a   1.000
_cell.length_b   1.000
_cell.length_c   1.000
_cell.angle_alpha   90.00
_cell.angle_beta   90.00
_cell.angle_gamma   90.00
#
_symmetry.space_group_name_H-M   'P 1'
#
loop_
_entity.id
_entity.type
_entity.pdbx_description
1 polymer ?
#
loop_
_entity_poly.entity_id
_entity_poly.type
_entity_poly.pdbx_seq_one_letter_code
_entity_poly.pdbx_strand_id
1 'polypeptide(L)'
;AVSVVLDGGDCKIGLESTIVSCVDAVPRVLRPGAITLSQLRAVVPEVLEGHAASQPRVPGSDARHYSPSTPVSIVASGKLEEVVAQLTADHEKVAVLATRPPRLANKFMTWINAGRRAEVYARELYVNLRTLDKSGAKEILVEEVPAGEPWDAVRDRLRRSASAENVVSVDPDIAALRADFGEDLGSP
;
A
#
# COMPACT_ATOMS: atom_id res chain seq x y z
N ALA A 1 19.10 -0.34 -19.52
CA ALA A 1 19.00 -1.78 -19.76
C ALA A 1 20.17 -2.47 -19.05
N VAL A 2 19.91 -3.59 -18.39
CA VAL A 2 20.94 -4.42 -17.73
C VAL A 2 21.30 -5.53 -18.70
N SER A 3 22.60 -5.77 -18.91
CA SER A 3 23.08 -6.76 -19.89
C SER A 3 23.16 -8.18 -19.31
N VAL A 4 23.27 -8.32 -18.00
CA VAL A 4 23.38 -9.62 -17.31
C VAL A 4 22.60 -9.56 -16.01
N VAL A 5 21.82 -10.60 -15.73
CA VAL A 5 21.10 -10.81 -14.47
C VAL A 5 21.54 -12.15 -13.88
N LEU A 6 22.01 -12.15 -12.64
CA LEU A 6 22.28 -13.38 -11.89
C LEU A 6 21.03 -13.73 -11.08
N ASP A 7 20.43 -14.87 -11.40
CA ASP A 7 19.26 -15.35 -10.69
C ASP A 7 19.68 -16.14 -9.47
N GLY A 8 19.47 -15.57 -8.29
CA GLY A 8 19.73 -16.19 -6.99
C GLY A 8 18.54 -16.90 -6.37
N GLY A 9 17.41 -17.01 -7.10
CA GLY A 9 16.14 -17.53 -6.61
C GLY A 9 15.31 -16.47 -5.85
N ASP A 10 14.19 -16.91 -5.29
CA ASP A 10 13.22 -16.04 -4.61
C ASP A 10 13.77 -15.40 -3.34
N CYS A 11 13.52 -14.10 -3.17
CA CYS A 11 13.85 -13.40 -1.94
C CYS A 11 12.99 -13.89 -0.78
N LYS A 12 13.62 -14.10 0.40
CA LYS A 12 12.89 -14.43 1.64
C LYS A 12 12.01 -13.26 2.11
N ILE A 13 12.45 -12.03 1.84
CA ILE A 13 11.78 -10.77 2.16
C ILE A 13 11.45 -10.12 0.83
N GLY A 14 10.18 -9.90 0.55
CA GLY A 14 9.71 -9.37 -0.74
C GLY A 14 9.62 -7.85 -0.80
N LEU A 15 9.86 -7.16 0.32
CA LEU A 15 9.91 -5.71 0.41
C LEU A 15 11.34 -5.21 0.52
N GLU A 16 11.55 -3.94 0.24
CA GLU A 16 12.84 -3.28 0.39
C GLU A 16 13.24 -3.17 1.86
N SER A 17 14.55 -3.02 2.09
CA SER A 17 15.15 -2.91 3.42
C SER A 17 14.63 -1.72 4.23
N THR A 18 14.70 -1.82 5.54
CA THR A 18 14.63 -0.68 6.45
C THR A 18 15.79 0.27 6.15
N ILE A 19 15.50 1.59 6.09
CA ILE A 19 16.52 2.62 5.95
C ILE A 19 16.56 3.44 7.23
N VAL A 20 17.74 3.53 7.83
CA VAL A 20 17.99 4.34 9.01
C VAL A 20 18.98 5.44 8.65
N SER A 21 18.64 6.68 8.91
CA SER A 21 19.55 7.81 8.84
C SER A 21 20.34 7.93 10.14
N CYS A 22 21.65 8.06 10.02
CA CYS A 22 22.56 8.35 11.11
C CYS A 22 23.29 9.69 10.89
N VAL A 23 22.66 10.60 10.16
CA VAL A 23 23.24 11.94 9.87
C VAL A 23 23.18 12.83 11.08
N ASP A 24 22.10 12.77 11.84
CA ASP A 24 21.91 13.53 13.09
C ASP A 24 22.43 12.71 14.30
N ALA A 25 22.54 13.37 15.44
CA ALA A 25 22.98 12.74 16.69
C ALA A 25 22.03 11.58 17.12
N VAL A 26 20.76 11.64 16.76
CA VAL A 26 19.75 10.61 17.05
C VAL A 26 19.36 9.92 15.74
N PRO A 27 19.61 8.61 15.61
CA PRO A 27 19.22 7.85 14.42
C PRO A 27 17.71 7.88 14.18
N ARG A 28 17.31 7.82 12.89
CA ARG A 28 15.91 7.94 12.49
C ARG A 28 15.56 6.98 11.36
N VAL A 29 14.46 6.22 11.54
CA VAL A 29 13.92 5.37 10.48
C VAL A 29 13.25 6.22 9.42
N LEU A 30 13.81 6.22 8.21
CA LEU A 30 13.28 6.96 7.05
C LEU A 30 12.35 6.10 6.20
N ARG A 31 12.52 4.79 6.23
CA ARG A 31 11.68 3.84 5.50
C ARG A 31 11.54 2.56 6.33
N PRO A 32 10.32 2.17 6.71
CA PRO A 32 10.10 0.89 7.38
C PRO A 32 10.37 -0.27 6.41
N GLY A 33 10.91 -1.37 6.92
CA GLY A 33 11.19 -2.60 6.20
C GLY A 33 11.08 -3.80 7.14
N ALA A 34 11.75 -4.91 6.81
CA ALA A 34 11.67 -6.13 7.60
C ALA A 34 12.26 -6.02 9.01
N ILE A 35 13.23 -5.11 9.23
CA ILE A 35 13.72 -4.79 10.56
C ILE A 35 12.81 -3.72 11.14
N THR A 36 12.14 -4.07 12.23
CA THR A 36 11.13 -3.21 12.86
C THR A 36 11.77 -2.14 13.77
N LEU A 37 10.99 -1.11 14.09
CA LEU A 37 11.42 -0.05 15.01
C LEU A 37 11.76 -0.60 16.40
N SER A 38 10.96 -1.55 16.92
CA SER A 38 11.23 -2.20 18.21
C SER A 38 12.54 -2.99 18.19
N GLN A 39 12.87 -3.68 17.11
CA GLN A 39 14.14 -4.38 16.95
C GLN A 39 15.32 -3.40 16.93
N LEU A 40 15.18 -2.25 16.26
CA LEU A 40 16.20 -1.20 16.25
C LEU A 40 16.36 -0.59 17.64
N ARG A 41 15.29 -0.31 18.35
CA ARG A 41 15.30 0.24 19.71
C ARG A 41 15.88 -0.71 20.74
N ALA A 42 15.83 -2.00 20.49
CA ALA A 42 16.51 -2.98 21.35
C ALA A 42 18.05 -2.83 21.32
N VAL A 43 18.60 -2.22 20.25
CA VAL A 43 20.04 -1.96 20.10
C VAL A 43 20.37 -0.49 20.36
N VAL A 44 19.54 0.43 19.86
CA VAL A 44 19.69 1.87 19.99
C VAL A 44 18.35 2.45 20.47
N PRO A 45 18.15 2.60 21.80
CA PRO A 45 16.85 2.94 22.39
C PRO A 45 16.26 4.27 21.91
N GLU A 46 17.10 5.25 21.55
CA GLU A 46 16.71 6.58 21.14
C GLU A 46 16.26 6.70 19.67
N VAL A 47 16.27 5.61 18.88
CA VAL A 47 15.85 5.66 17.47
C VAL A 47 14.45 6.24 17.33
N LEU A 48 14.35 7.28 16.48
CA LEU A 48 13.10 7.96 16.15
C LEU A 48 12.51 7.42 14.84
N GLU A 49 11.23 7.66 14.63
CA GLU A 49 10.51 7.35 13.40
C GLU A 49 10.18 8.64 12.63
N GLY A 50 10.07 8.54 11.29
CA GLY A 50 9.62 9.61 10.41
C GLY A 50 10.72 10.52 9.90
N HIS A 51 10.34 11.40 8.96
CA HIS A 51 11.25 12.35 8.32
C HIS A 51 11.33 13.66 9.14
N ALA A 52 12.55 14.17 9.31
CA ALA A 52 12.78 15.55 9.71
C ALA A 52 13.18 16.36 8.46
N ALA A 53 13.02 17.68 8.52
CA ALA A 53 13.32 18.57 7.39
C ALA A 53 14.78 18.47 6.89
N SER A 54 15.70 18.10 7.77
CA SER A 54 17.14 17.91 7.48
C SER A 54 17.50 16.56 6.85
N GLN A 55 16.54 15.62 6.74
CA GLN A 55 16.84 14.26 6.32
C GLN A 55 16.92 14.13 4.81
N PRO A 56 17.85 13.30 4.28
CA PRO A 56 17.97 13.06 2.85
C PRO A 56 16.73 12.31 2.31
N ARG A 57 16.38 12.59 1.05
CA ARG A 57 15.43 11.76 0.32
C ARG A 57 16.03 10.37 0.12
N VAL A 58 15.24 9.33 0.37
CA VAL A 58 15.67 7.94 0.22
C VAL A 58 15.00 7.28 -0.99
N PRO A 59 15.65 6.30 -1.64
CA PRO A 59 15.03 5.54 -2.73
C PRO A 59 13.72 4.90 -2.26
N GLY A 60 12.68 4.99 -3.09
CA GLY A 60 11.34 4.49 -2.73
C GLY A 60 10.53 5.45 -1.84
N SER A 61 11.02 6.69 -1.59
CA SER A 61 10.20 7.76 -1.00
C SER A 61 9.28 8.43 -2.01
N ASP A 62 9.49 8.21 -3.31
CA ASP A 62 8.62 8.74 -4.36
C ASP A 62 7.29 8.00 -4.38
N ALA A 63 6.20 8.76 -4.48
CA ALA A 63 4.82 8.27 -4.39
C ALA A 63 4.42 7.24 -5.48
N ARG A 64 5.23 7.04 -6.53
CA ARG A 64 4.92 6.17 -7.68
C ARG A 64 5.94 5.05 -7.92
N HIS A 65 6.75 4.69 -6.93
CA HIS A 65 7.71 3.62 -7.11
C HIS A 65 7.00 2.26 -7.01
N TYR A 66 6.99 1.47 -8.10
CA TYR A 66 6.33 0.16 -8.23
C TYR A 66 4.79 0.19 -8.16
N SER A 67 4.15 1.34 -8.37
CA SER A 67 2.68 1.41 -8.43
C SER A 67 2.15 0.69 -9.67
N PRO A 68 1.02 -0.03 -9.55
CA PRO A 68 0.28 -0.52 -10.71
C PRO A 68 -0.12 0.61 -11.66
N SER A 69 -0.38 0.25 -12.93
CA SER A 69 -0.98 1.17 -13.90
C SER A 69 -2.46 1.41 -13.60
N THR A 70 -3.12 0.37 -13.09
CA THR A 70 -4.52 0.42 -12.61
C THR A 70 -4.58 1.20 -11.30
N PRO A 71 -5.50 2.16 -11.16
CA PRO A 71 -5.68 2.91 -9.90
C PRO A 71 -5.83 1.99 -8.70
N VAL A 72 -5.19 2.35 -7.59
CA VAL A 72 -5.24 1.58 -6.33
C VAL A 72 -5.94 2.42 -5.26
N SER A 73 -6.94 1.83 -4.61
CA SER A 73 -7.65 2.42 -3.47
C SER A 73 -7.55 1.53 -2.24
N ILE A 74 -7.23 2.11 -1.08
CA ILE A 74 -7.22 1.41 0.21
C ILE A 74 -8.60 1.56 0.82
N VAL A 75 -9.23 0.43 1.18
CA VAL A 75 -10.60 0.38 1.69
C VAL A 75 -10.61 -0.27 3.07
N ALA A 76 -11.29 0.36 4.02
CA ALA A 76 -11.50 -0.21 5.35
C ALA A 76 -12.11 -1.61 5.27
N SER A 77 -11.61 -2.55 6.07
CA SER A 77 -11.98 -3.98 6.02
C SER A 77 -13.50 -4.21 6.12
N GLY A 78 -14.19 -3.40 6.93
CA GLY A 78 -15.65 -3.48 7.12
C GLY A 78 -16.48 -2.95 5.94
N LYS A 79 -15.86 -2.20 5.02
CA LYS A 79 -16.54 -1.57 3.87
C LYS A 79 -16.20 -2.22 2.53
N LEU A 80 -15.25 -3.13 2.52
CA LEU A 80 -14.72 -3.69 1.28
C LEU A 80 -15.79 -4.34 0.40
N GLU A 81 -16.67 -5.20 0.95
CA GLU A 81 -17.71 -5.84 0.17
C GLU A 81 -18.79 -4.86 -0.34
N GLU A 82 -19.08 -3.83 0.44
CA GLU A 82 -20.02 -2.78 0.03
C GLU A 82 -19.48 -2.02 -1.20
N VAL A 83 -18.19 -1.62 -1.15
CA VAL A 83 -17.53 -0.93 -2.27
C VAL A 83 -17.44 -1.84 -3.50
N VAL A 84 -17.06 -3.11 -3.31
CA VAL A 84 -17.05 -4.10 -4.41
C VAL A 84 -18.42 -4.24 -5.04
N ALA A 85 -19.48 -4.35 -4.22
CA ALA A 85 -20.86 -4.49 -4.73
C ALA A 85 -21.30 -3.26 -5.53
N GLN A 86 -20.97 -2.06 -5.06
CA GLN A 86 -21.26 -0.80 -5.76
C GLN A 86 -20.57 -0.72 -7.12
N LEU A 87 -19.26 -0.97 -7.17
CA LEU A 87 -18.48 -0.88 -8.41
C LEU A 87 -18.86 -1.97 -9.42
N THR A 88 -19.24 -3.16 -8.95
CA THR A 88 -19.65 -4.25 -9.84
C THR A 88 -21.13 -4.20 -10.25
N ALA A 89 -21.95 -3.32 -9.67
CA ALA A 89 -23.35 -3.15 -10.04
C ALA A 89 -23.51 -2.77 -11.53
N ASP A 90 -22.60 -1.93 -12.04
CA ASP A 90 -22.56 -1.47 -13.43
C ASP A 90 -21.75 -2.41 -14.34
N HIS A 91 -21.52 -3.65 -13.92
CA HIS A 91 -20.73 -4.67 -14.64
C HIS A 91 -19.25 -4.28 -14.84
N GLU A 92 -18.72 -3.35 -14.07
CA GLU A 92 -17.31 -3.00 -14.09
C GLU A 92 -16.47 -4.07 -13.43
N LYS A 93 -15.30 -4.34 -14.00
CA LYS A 93 -14.35 -5.28 -13.42
C LYS A 93 -13.55 -4.61 -12.30
N VAL A 94 -13.49 -5.27 -11.15
CA VAL A 94 -12.75 -4.84 -9.96
C VAL A 94 -11.74 -5.91 -9.55
N ALA A 95 -10.56 -5.50 -9.18
CA ALA A 95 -9.53 -6.37 -8.61
C ALA A 95 -9.41 -6.10 -7.10
N VAL A 96 -9.23 -7.13 -6.29
CA VAL A 96 -9.19 -7.02 -4.83
C VAL A 96 -7.98 -7.74 -4.26
N LEU A 97 -7.22 -7.06 -3.41
CA LEU A 97 -6.20 -7.64 -2.55
C LEU A 97 -6.67 -7.57 -1.09
N ALA A 98 -6.89 -8.72 -0.48
CA ALA A 98 -7.41 -8.77 0.88
C ALA A 98 -6.67 -9.78 1.76
N THR A 99 -6.86 -9.68 3.08
CA THR A 99 -6.28 -10.59 4.08
C THR A 99 -7.13 -11.85 4.30
N ARG A 100 -8.25 -11.97 3.58
CA ARG A 100 -9.27 -13.01 3.72
C ARG A 100 -9.92 -13.35 2.36
N PRO A 101 -10.61 -14.48 2.24
CA PRO A 101 -11.42 -14.77 1.06
C PRO A 101 -12.65 -13.83 0.97
N PRO A 102 -13.25 -13.70 -0.23
CA PRO A 102 -14.49 -12.95 -0.40
C PRO A 102 -15.65 -13.67 0.30
N ARG A 103 -16.64 -12.90 0.78
CA ARG A 103 -17.87 -13.48 1.34
C ARG A 103 -18.82 -14.00 0.26
N LEU A 104 -18.85 -13.33 -0.88
CA LEU A 104 -19.66 -13.69 -2.03
C LEU A 104 -18.82 -13.69 -3.30
N ALA A 105 -19.05 -14.68 -4.15
CA ALA A 105 -18.42 -14.74 -5.47
C ALA A 105 -19.11 -13.76 -6.43
N ASN A 106 -18.31 -13.06 -7.25
CA ASN A 106 -18.81 -12.16 -8.29
C ASN A 106 -17.97 -12.34 -9.57
N LYS A 107 -18.63 -12.52 -10.73
CA LYS A 107 -17.96 -12.74 -12.02
C LYS A 107 -17.15 -11.53 -12.52
N PHE A 108 -17.43 -10.34 -11.99
CA PHE A 108 -16.72 -9.10 -12.31
C PHE A 108 -15.59 -8.80 -11.33
N MET A 109 -15.28 -9.72 -10.43
CA MET A 109 -14.29 -9.54 -9.38
C MET A 109 -13.14 -10.54 -9.53
N THR A 110 -11.91 -10.03 -9.52
CA THR A 110 -10.70 -10.82 -9.32
C THR A 110 -10.22 -10.61 -7.89
N TRP A 111 -10.16 -11.69 -7.09
CA TRP A 111 -9.82 -11.58 -5.67
C TRP A 111 -8.57 -12.38 -5.33
N ILE A 112 -7.59 -11.74 -4.69
CA ILE A 112 -6.43 -12.41 -4.11
C ILE A 112 -6.53 -12.33 -2.58
N ASN A 113 -6.57 -13.49 -1.95
CA ASN A 113 -6.44 -13.61 -0.50
C ASN A 113 -4.96 -13.80 -0.14
N ALA A 114 -4.30 -12.75 0.31
CA ALA A 114 -2.89 -12.76 0.71
C ALA A 114 -2.66 -13.26 2.15
N GLY A 115 -3.74 -13.57 2.88
CA GLY A 115 -3.68 -14.07 4.26
C GLY A 115 -3.36 -12.99 5.29
N ARG A 116 -3.28 -13.42 6.56
CA ARG A 116 -3.11 -12.54 7.73
C ARG A 116 -1.70 -12.53 8.33
N ARG A 117 -0.74 -13.16 7.69
CA ARG A 117 0.65 -13.18 8.14
C ARG A 117 1.41 -12.08 7.42
N ALA A 118 1.88 -11.08 8.17
CA ALA A 118 2.53 -9.89 7.63
C ALA A 118 3.75 -10.25 6.75
N GLU A 119 4.56 -11.25 7.16
CA GLU A 119 5.75 -11.66 6.41
C GLU A 119 5.40 -12.28 5.05
N VAL A 120 4.32 -13.08 4.99
CA VAL A 120 3.85 -13.70 3.74
C VAL A 120 3.26 -12.65 2.83
N TYR A 121 2.40 -11.79 3.38
CA TYR A 121 1.79 -10.69 2.66
C TYR A 121 2.85 -9.76 2.07
N ALA A 122 3.85 -9.38 2.87
CA ALA A 122 4.98 -8.55 2.46
C ALA A 122 5.76 -9.18 1.30
N ARG A 123 6.10 -10.48 1.41
CA ARG A 123 6.85 -11.20 0.38
C ARG A 123 6.12 -11.24 -0.95
N GLU A 124 4.81 -11.36 -0.94
CA GLU A 124 3.98 -11.55 -2.12
C GLU A 124 3.34 -10.26 -2.64
N LEU A 125 3.49 -9.12 -1.93
CA LEU A 125 2.79 -7.88 -2.21
C LEU A 125 2.92 -7.44 -3.67
N TYR A 126 4.14 -7.31 -4.18
CA TYR A 126 4.37 -6.81 -5.54
C TYR A 126 3.96 -7.81 -6.63
N VAL A 127 4.05 -9.12 -6.36
CA VAL A 127 3.55 -10.16 -7.27
C VAL A 127 2.03 -10.09 -7.35
N ASN A 128 1.36 -9.96 -6.20
CA ASN A 128 -0.09 -9.85 -6.12
C ASN A 128 -0.59 -8.57 -6.82
N LEU A 129 0.01 -7.41 -6.56
CA LEU A 129 -0.35 -6.16 -7.23
C LEU A 129 -0.16 -6.24 -8.75
N ARG A 130 0.96 -6.81 -9.24
CA ARG A 130 1.18 -7.03 -10.68
C ARG A 130 0.17 -7.99 -11.30
N THR A 131 -0.25 -9.02 -10.56
CA THR A 131 -1.27 -9.96 -11.02
C THR A 131 -2.63 -9.27 -11.16
N LEU A 132 -3.00 -8.46 -10.19
CA LEU A 132 -4.23 -7.67 -10.22
C LEU A 132 -4.20 -6.59 -11.30
N ASP A 133 -3.07 -5.94 -11.52
CA ASP A 133 -2.88 -4.94 -12.58
C ASP A 133 -3.12 -5.52 -14.00
N LYS A 134 -2.81 -6.80 -14.18
CA LYS A 134 -3.04 -7.54 -15.44
C LYS A 134 -4.46 -8.11 -15.58
N SER A 135 -5.31 -8.00 -14.58
CA SER A 135 -6.67 -8.59 -14.59
C SER A 135 -7.64 -7.87 -15.53
N GLY A 136 -7.28 -6.69 -16.02
CA GLY A 136 -8.16 -5.82 -16.80
C GLY A 136 -9.25 -5.18 -15.97
N ALA A 137 -9.04 -5.05 -14.66
CA ALA A 137 -9.90 -4.31 -13.74
C ALA A 137 -9.77 -2.81 -13.96
N LYS A 138 -10.82 -2.07 -13.69
CA LYS A 138 -10.84 -0.60 -13.72
C LYS A 138 -10.13 -0.03 -12.50
N GLU A 139 -10.20 -0.74 -11.38
CA GLU A 139 -9.63 -0.33 -10.10
C GLU A 139 -9.16 -1.54 -9.28
N ILE A 140 -8.08 -1.37 -8.52
CA ILE A 140 -7.59 -2.31 -7.54
C ILE A 140 -7.97 -1.81 -6.16
N LEU A 141 -8.84 -2.55 -5.48
CA LEU A 141 -9.19 -2.30 -4.08
C LEU A 141 -8.26 -3.12 -3.17
N VAL A 142 -7.63 -2.47 -2.23
CA VAL A 142 -6.80 -3.13 -1.23
C VAL A 142 -7.48 -3.02 0.12
N GLU A 143 -7.77 -4.16 0.75
CA GLU A 143 -8.24 -4.19 2.13
C GLU A 143 -7.21 -3.54 3.04
N GLU A 144 -7.64 -2.60 3.89
CA GLU A 144 -6.76 -2.04 4.91
C GLU A 144 -6.17 -3.14 5.78
N VAL A 145 -4.84 -3.19 5.82
CA VAL A 145 -4.12 -4.22 6.59
C VAL A 145 -4.17 -3.93 8.09
N PRO A 146 -4.03 -4.95 8.95
CA PRO A 146 -4.09 -4.77 10.39
C PRO A 146 -3.11 -3.71 10.91
N ALA A 147 -3.48 -3.07 12.02
CA ALA A 147 -2.58 -2.20 12.76
C ALA A 147 -1.45 -3.00 13.42
N GLY A 148 -0.38 -2.32 13.77
CA GLY A 148 0.77 -2.87 14.47
C GLY A 148 2.03 -2.95 13.63
N GLU A 149 3.14 -2.98 14.32
CA GLU A 149 4.49 -2.86 13.77
C GLU A 149 4.85 -3.89 12.69
N PRO A 150 4.43 -5.19 12.77
CA PRO A 150 4.70 -6.14 11.69
C PRO A 150 4.15 -5.75 10.32
N TRP A 151 3.12 -4.86 10.31
CA TRP A 151 2.46 -4.40 9.10
C TRP A 151 2.94 -3.03 8.60
N ASP A 152 3.83 -2.34 9.33
CA ASP A 152 4.23 -0.97 9.01
C ASP A 152 4.88 -0.86 7.63
N ALA A 153 5.76 -1.80 7.29
CA ALA A 153 6.38 -1.84 5.97
C ALA A 153 5.36 -2.05 4.84
N VAL A 154 4.42 -2.97 5.03
CA VAL A 154 3.33 -3.23 4.06
C VAL A 154 2.45 -1.99 3.92
N ARG A 155 2.04 -1.40 5.03
CA ARG A 155 1.21 -0.18 5.07
C ARG A 155 1.86 0.99 4.35
N ASP A 156 3.16 1.20 4.56
CA ASP A 156 3.93 2.24 3.86
C ASP A 156 3.91 2.01 2.34
N ARG A 157 4.12 0.79 1.87
CA ARG A 157 4.11 0.45 0.43
C ARG A 157 2.73 0.59 -0.19
N LEU A 158 1.69 0.16 0.50
CA LEU A 158 0.31 0.28 0.02
C LEU A 158 -0.11 1.75 -0.10
N ARG A 159 0.21 2.59 0.90
CA ARG A 159 -0.04 4.04 0.84
C ARG A 159 0.66 4.71 -0.34
N ARG A 160 1.87 4.28 -0.69
CA ARG A 160 2.61 4.80 -1.86
C ARG A 160 2.04 4.30 -3.17
N SER A 161 1.47 3.10 -3.20
CA SER A 161 0.83 2.53 -4.39
C SER A 161 -0.55 3.15 -4.63
N ALA A 162 -1.24 3.57 -3.59
CA ALA A 162 -2.51 4.29 -3.70
C ALA A 162 -2.27 5.73 -4.16
N SER A 163 -3.08 6.22 -5.09
CA SER A 163 -3.09 7.64 -5.44
C SER A 163 -3.50 8.46 -4.22
N ALA A 164 -2.90 9.63 -4.02
CA ALA A 164 -3.18 10.49 -2.86
C ALA A 164 -4.68 10.85 -2.72
N GLU A 165 -5.44 10.79 -3.82
CA GLU A 165 -6.88 11.02 -3.90
C GLU A 165 -7.74 9.79 -3.56
N ASN A 166 -7.14 8.59 -3.46
CA ASN A 166 -7.85 7.32 -3.42
C ASN A 166 -7.68 6.55 -2.10
N VAL A 167 -7.27 7.20 -1.03
CA VAL A 167 -7.40 6.63 0.30
C VAL A 167 -8.84 6.86 0.77
N VAL A 168 -9.71 5.91 0.44
CA VAL A 168 -11.09 5.88 0.95
C VAL A 168 -11.04 5.33 2.39
N SER A 169 -10.45 6.09 3.30
CA SER A 169 -10.86 6.00 4.69
C SER A 169 -12.24 6.67 4.73
N VAL A 170 -13.28 5.87 4.87
CA VAL A 170 -14.65 6.37 5.01
C VAL A 170 -14.79 6.94 6.42
N ASP A 171 -14.21 8.11 6.61
CA ASP A 171 -14.73 9.09 7.54
C ASP A 171 -15.82 9.86 6.76
N PRO A 172 -17.07 9.82 7.16
CA PRO A 172 -18.16 10.53 6.46
C PRO A 172 -17.90 12.03 6.28
N ASP A 173 -17.05 12.64 7.10
CA ASP A 173 -16.67 14.04 7.00
C ASP A 173 -15.74 14.33 5.79
N ILE A 174 -14.99 13.33 5.29
CA ILE A 174 -14.13 13.51 4.10
C ILE A 174 -14.93 13.40 2.80
N ALA A 175 -16.04 12.67 2.79
CA ALA A 175 -16.95 12.62 1.65
C ALA A 175 -17.66 13.99 1.44
N ALA A 176 -17.95 14.71 2.50
CA ALA A 176 -18.50 16.06 2.46
C ALA A 176 -17.50 17.09 1.94
N LEU A 177 -16.22 16.98 2.29
CA LEU A 177 -15.15 17.87 1.79
C LEU A 177 -14.87 17.72 0.29
N ARG A 178 -15.18 16.56 -0.32
CA ARG A 178 -15.04 16.35 -1.78
C ARG A 178 -16.14 17.03 -2.59
N ALA A 179 -17.33 17.22 -2.01
CA ALA A 179 -18.43 17.92 -2.67
C ALA A 179 -18.18 19.43 -2.77
N ASP A 180 -17.41 20.01 -1.85
CA ASP A 180 -17.12 21.44 -1.79
C ASP A 180 -15.97 21.90 -2.72
N PHE A 181 -15.12 20.99 -3.20
CA PHE A 181 -14.01 21.33 -4.10
C PHE A 181 -14.32 21.10 -5.60
N GLY A 182 -15.53 20.67 -5.95
CA GLY A 182 -15.94 20.30 -7.31
C GLY A 182 -16.57 21.42 -8.15
N GLU A 183 -16.83 22.60 -7.61
CA GLU A 183 -17.60 23.65 -8.29
C GLU A 183 -16.93 25.03 -8.39
N ASP A 184 -15.62 25.11 -8.61
CA ASP A 184 -15.04 26.40 -9.00
C ASP A 184 -13.86 26.29 -9.97
N LEU A 185 -14.15 25.88 -11.19
CA LEU A 185 -13.40 26.26 -12.38
C LEU A 185 -14.39 26.76 -13.43
N GLY A 186 -14.84 27.99 -13.17
CA GLY A 186 -15.64 28.78 -14.11
C GLY A 186 -14.88 29.05 -15.39
N SER A 187 -15.57 28.86 -16.50
CA SER A 187 -15.31 29.42 -17.83
C SER A 187 -15.50 30.95 -17.81
N PRO A 188 -15.11 31.60 -18.88
CA PRO A 188 -14.07 31.52 -19.91
C PRO A 188 -12.99 32.56 -19.75
#